data_e3fceec37fea07ef35921f629e1cf800
#
_entry.id   e3fceec37fea07ef35921f629e1cf800
#
_cell.length_a   1.000
_cell.length_b   1.000
_cell.length_c   1.000
_cell.angle_alpha   90.00
_cell.angle_beta   90.00
_cell.angle_gamma   90.00
#
_symmetry.space_group_name_H-M   'P 1'
#
loop_
_entity.id
_entity.type
_entity.pdbx_description
1 polymer ?
#
loop_
_entity_poly.entity_id
_entity_poly.type
_entity_poly.pdbx_seq_one_letter_code
_entity_poly.pdbx_strand_id
1 'polypeptide(L)'
;ACEKFAFPEKVPLEKRITDIIDVTVKADDKYYYSPDSAKYQRLSRYATDEKQLYRFADYGIQSSKNGISFTLKANMGTYYDRVPIIKDNFGIRNITPTECLALQGFPKNFSFPITVPEIEQYKQAGNTVCVTIGYQIIRGLLCK
;
A
#
# COMPACT_ATOMS: atom_id res chain seq x y z
N ALA A 1 33.32 -25.08 -0.13
CA ALA A 1 32.07 -25.32 0.62
C ALA A 1 31.20 -24.07 0.45
N CYS A 2 29.98 -24.23 -0.07
CA CYS A 2 29.03 -23.12 -0.17
C CYS A 2 28.60 -22.76 1.26
N GLU A 3 29.02 -21.61 1.77
CA GLU A 3 28.58 -21.14 3.08
C GLU A 3 27.05 -21.03 3.07
N LYS A 4 26.40 -21.56 4.09
CA LYS A 4 24.93 -21.52 4.18
C LYS A 4 24.47 -20.08 4.29
N PHE A 5 23.61 -19.63 3.37
CA PHE A 5 22.93 -18.36 3.47
C PHE A 5 22.10 -18.32 4.76
N ALA A 6 22.29 -17.27 5.56
CA ALA A 6 21.46 -16.98 6.71
C ALA A 6 20.56 -15.79 6.39
N PHE A 7 19.27 -15.91 6.72
CA PHE A 7 18.36 -14.78 6.60
C PHE A 7 18.78 -13.65 7.56
N PRO A 8 18.63 -12.39 7.13
CA PRO A 8 18.93 -11.25 7.98
C PRO A 8 18.07 -11.25 9.26
N GLU A 9 18.64 -10.71 10.32
CA GLU A 9 17.91 -10.52 11.58
C GLU A 9 16.71 -9.60 11.40
N LYS A 10 15.71 -9.73 12.28
CA LYS A 10 14.55 -8.84 12.29
C LYS A 10 14.98 -7.42 12.62
N VAL A 11 14.59 -6.48 11.78
CA VAL A 11 14.78 -5.05 12.04
C VAL A 11 13.47 -4.41 12.52
N PRO A 12 13.53 -3.41 13.41
CA PRO A 12 12.33 -2.67 13.81
C PRO A 12 11.64 -2.02 12.62
N LEU A 13 10.31 -1.89 12.69
CA LEU A 13 9.55 -1.15 11.70
C LEU A 13 9.80 0.37 11.91
N GLU A 14 10.48 0.98 10.96
CA GLU A 14 10.86 2.40 11.03
C GLU A 14 9.71 3.34 10.62
N LYS A 15 8.87 2.92 9.67
CA LYS A 15 7.81 3.76 9.09
C LYS A 15 6.45 3.08 9.19
N ARG A 16 5.45 3.89 9.51
CA ARG A 16 4.04 3.50 9.52
C ARG A 16 3.29 4.15 8.36
N ILE A 17 2.04 3.78 8.16
CA ILE A 17 1.18 4.32 7.10
C ILE A 17 1.18 5.86 7.13
N THR A 18 1.09 6.47 8.30
CA THR A 18 1.08 7.93 8.50
C THR A 18 2.38 8.65 8.10
N ASP A 19 3.50 7.92 8.06
CA ASP A 19 4.80 8.49 7.63
C ASP A 19 4.95 8.44 6.10
N ILE A 20 4.09 7.65 5.45
CA ILE A 20 4.15 7.36 4.02
C ILE A 20 3.05 8.08 3.26
N ILE A 21 1.80 7.99 3.74
CA ILE A 21 0.62 8.58 3.11
C ILE A 21 0.26 9.86 3.84
N ASP A 22 0.26 10.97 3.11
CA ASP A 22 -0.15 12.28 3.62
C ASP A 22 -1.65 12.48 3.41
N VAL A 23 -2.41 12.37 4.49
CA VAL A 23 -3.88 12.52 4.49
C VAL A 23 -4.34 13.98 4.35
N THR A 24 -3.41 14.94 4.39
CA THR A 24 -3.71 16.38 4.24
C THR A 24 -3.62 16.84 2.79
N VAL A 25 -3.08 16.01 1.90
CA VAL A 25 -2.98 16.27 0.47
C VAL A 25 -4.08 15.53 -0.27
N LYS A 26 -4.90 16.28 -1.01
CA LYS A 26 -6.00 15.70 -1.81
C LYS A 26 -5.42 14.90 -2.97
N ALA A 27 -5.84 13.63 -3.10
CA ALA A 27 -5.57 12.82 -4.28
C ALA A 27 -6.51 13.22 -5.44
N ASP A 28 -6.28 12.66 -6.64
CA ASP A 28 -7.18 12.83 -7.77
C ASP A 28 -8.59 12.29 -7.43
N ASP A 29 -9.63 13.01 -7.84
CA ASP A 29 -11.04 12.71 -7.53
C ASP A 29 -11.46 11.29 -7.94
N LYS A 30 -10.85 10.72 -8.95
CA LYS A 30 -11.11 9.35 -9.42
C LYS A 30 -10.86 8.27 -8.37
N TYR A 31 -10.03 8.53 -7.35
CA TYR A 31 -9.75 7.58 -6.28
C TYR A 31 -10.81 7.59 -5.19
N TYR A 32 -11.60 8.67 -5.08
CA TYR A 32 -12.59 8.82 -4.02
C TYR A 32 -13.88 8.07 -4.34
N TYR A 33 -14.44 7.46 -3.30
CA TYR A 33 -15.78 6.89 -3.37
C TYR A 33 -16.82 8.02 -3.26
N SER A 34 -17.78 8.05 -4.19
CA SER A 34 -18.91 8.99 -4.09
C SER A 34 -19.69 8.76 -2.79
N PRO A 35 -20.01 9.81 -2.01
CA PRO A 35 -20.80 9.71 -0.78
C PRO A 35 -22.15 9.00 -0.95
N ASP A 36 -22.76 9.11 -2.14
CA ASP A 36 -24.04 8.49 -2.45
C ASP A 36 -23.93 7.00 -2.81
N SER A 37 -22.70 6.50 -2.98
CA SER A 37 -22.50 5.10 -3.34
C SER A 37 -22.72 4.15 -2.17
N ALA A 38 -23.33 3.00 -2.43
CA ALA A 38 -23.51 1.95 -1.42
C ALA A 38 -22.17 1.48 -0.81
N LYS A 39 -21.08 1.53 -1.58
CA LYS A 39 -19.73 1.24 -1.10
C LYS A 39 -19.26 2.26 -0.06
N TYR A 40 -19.44 3.55 -0.34
CA TYR A 40 -19.10 4.61 0.60
C TYR A 40 -19.90 4.48 1.90
N GLN A 41 -21.21 4.32 1.81
CA GLN A 41 -22.08 4.17 2.98
C GLN A 41 -21.69 2.97 3.86
N ARG A 42 -21.24 1.88 3.23
CA ARG A 42 -20.72 0.73 3.94
C ARG A 42 -19.35 1.03 4.58
N LEU A 43 -18.43 1.65 3.83
CA LEU A 43 -17.08 2.00 4.29
C LEU A 43 -17.10 3.03 5.43
N SER A 44 -17.97 4.04 5.38
CA SER A 44 -18.02 5.12 6.37
C SER A 44 -18.30 4.65 7.79
N ARG A 45 -18.92 3.48 7.94
CA ARG A 45 -19.16 2.85 9.25
C ARG A 45 -17.90 2.25 9.88
N TYR A 46 -16.89 1.95 9.08
CA TYR A 46 -15.67 1.25 9.51
C TYR A 46 -14.42 2.10 9.34
N ALA A 47 -14.35 2.89 8.27
CA ALA A 47 -13.21 3.74 7.96
C ALA A 47 -13.27 5.04 8.78
N THR A 48 -12.97 4.93 10.07
CA THR A 48 -13.04 6.04 11.03
C THR A 48 -11.68 6.59 11.44
N ASP A 49 -10.59 5.85 11.18
CA ASP A 49 -9.23 6.19 11.59
C ASP A 49 -8.34 6.40 10.36
N GLU A 50 -7.74 7.57 10.25
CA GLU A 50 -6.81 7.96 9.18
C GLU A 50 -5.45 7.26 9.25
N LYS A 51 -5.14 6.61 10.38
CA LYS A 51 -3.88 5.90 10.61
C LYS A 51 -3.92 4.44 10.15
N GLN A 52 -5.04 4.01 9.60
CA GLN A 52 -5.27 2.63 9.19
C GLN A 52 -5.67 2.55 7.72
N LEU A 53 -5.32 1.43 7.11
CA LEU A 53 -5.87 1.04 5.81
C LEU A 53 -7.04 0.09 6.01
N TYR A 54 -7.96 0.12 5.07
CA TYR A 54 -9.15 -0.72 5.05
C TYR A 54 -9.18 -1.53 3.76
N ARG A 55 -9.89 -2.65 3.77
CA ARG A 55 -10.15 -3.44 2.57
C ARG A 55 -11.47 -4.17 2.68
N PHE A 56 -12.11 -4.40 1.54
CA PHE A 56 -13.20 -5.36 1.46
C PHE A 56 -12.66 -6.78 1.65
N ALA A 57 -13.36 -7.58 2.44
CA ALA A 57 -13.07 -8.97 2.69
C ALA A 57 -14.38 -9.77 2.57
N ASP A 58 -14.27 -11.11 2.48
CA ASP A 58 -15.42 -11.99 2.25
C ASP A 58 -16.54 -11.80 3.29
N TYR A 59 -16.17 -11.50 4.53
CA TYR A 59 -17.10 -11.32 5.64
C TYR A 59 -17.25 -9.87 6.11
N GLY A 60 -16.87 -8.88 5.29
CA GLY A 60 -17.04 -7.47 5.67
C GLY A 60 -15.88 -6.56 5.30
N ILE A 61 -15.62 -5.57 6.13
CA ILE A 61 -14.50 -4.64 5.97
C ILE A 61 -13.49 -4.93 7.07
N GLN A 62 -12.24 -5.10 6.66
CA GLN A 62 -11.11 -5.29 7.57
C GLN A 62 -10.27 -4.02 7.64
N SER A 63 -9.78 -3.69 8.83
CA SER A 63 -8.79 -2.65 9.04
C SER A 63 -7.39 -3.25 9.24
N SER A 64 -6.36 -2.52 8.82
CA SER A 64 -4.99 -2.84 9.16
C SER A 64 -4.74 -2.58 10.65
N LYS A 65 -3.71 -3.23 11.22
CA LYS A 65 -3.38 -3.08 12.64
C LYS A 65 -2.04 -2.36 12.80
N ASN A 66 -1.93 -1.57 13.87
CA ASN A 66 -0.67 -0.95 14.29
C ASN A 66 0.00 -0.05 13.23
N GLY A 67 -0.79 0.55 12.33
CA GLY A 67 -0.25 1.39 11.25
C GLY A 67 0.57 0.64 10.20
N ILE A 68 0.33 -0.68 10.05
CA ILE A 68 1.02 -1.54 9.08
C ILE A 68 0.08 -1.81 7.90
N SER A 69 0.59 -1.73 6.68
CA SER A 69 -0.19 -2.03 5.48
C SER A 69 -0.55 -3.52 5.37
N PHE A 70 -1.67 -3.80 4.71
CA PHE A 70 -1.93 -5.13 4.16
C PHE A 70 -0.90 -5.51 3.10
N THR A 71 -0.73 -6.81 2.87
CA THR A 71 0.01 -7.29 1.70
C THR A 71 -0.63 -6.76 0.43
N LEU A 72 0.14 -6.03 -0.36
CA LEU A 72 -0.26 -5.57 -1.67
C LEU A 72 -0.23 -6.75 -2.65
N LYS A 73 -1.26 -6.87 -3.49
CA LYS A 73 -1.42 -8.01 -4.40
C LYS A 73 -1.34 -7.56 -5.86
N ALA A 74 -0.78 -8.41 -6.72
CA ALA A 74 -0.67 -8.17 -8.15
C ALA A 74 -2.02 -7.90 -8.86
N ASN A 75 -3.13 -8.37 -8.29
CA ASN A 75 -4.46 -8.21 -8.89
C ASN A 75 -5.23 -6.97 -8.39
N MET A 76 -4.57 -6.02 -7.72
CA MET A 76 -5.20 -4.78 -7.25
C MET A 76 -5.84 -4.00 -8.40
N GLY A 77 -5.16 -3.70 -9.46
CA GLY A 77 -5.71 -2.89 -10.55
C GLY A 77 -6.86 -3.54 -11.34
N THR A 78 -6.95 -4.87 -11.35
CA THR A 78 -8.04 -5.59 -12.05
C THR A 78 -9.39 -5.42 -11.34
N TYR A 79 -9.36 -5.33 -10.00
CA TYR A 79 -10.54 -5.12 -9.19
C TYR A 79 -10.22 -4.02 -8.17
N TYR A 80 -10.81 -2.85 -8.33
CA TYR A 80 -10.60 -1.72 -7.40
C TYR A 80 -10.93 -2.07 -5.94
N ASP A 81 -11.82 -3.03 -5.70
CA ASP A 81 -12.15 -3.54 -4.36
C ASP A 81 -10.98 -4.24 -3.66
N ARG A 82 -9.90 -4.55 -4.39
CA ARG A 82 -8.68 -5.16 -3.84
C ARG A 82 -7.57 -4.15 -3.54
N VAL A 83 -7.75 -2.91 -3.97
CA VAL A 83 -6.86 -1.81 -3.59
C VAL A 83 -7.14 -1.43 -2.14
N PRO A 84 -6.11 -1.26 -1.31
CA PRO A 84 -6.32 -0.76 0.04
C PRO A 84 -6.97 0.62 0.04
N ILE A 85 -7.79 0.87 1.04
CA ILE A 85 -8.62 2.05 1.19
C ILE A 85 -8.11 2.84 2.39
N ILE A 86 -8.10 4.16 2.29
CA ILE A 86 -7.80 5.07 3.38
C ILE A 86 -8.92 6.11 3.52
N LYS A 87 -9.11 6.58 4.74
CA LYS A 87 -9.83 7.83 5.01
C LYS A 87 -8.81 8.95 5.12
N ASP A 88 -9.02 10.03 4.39
CA ASP A 88 -8.25 11.26 4.51
C ASP A 88 -9.16 12.45 4.85
N ASN A 89 -8.61 13.68 4.86
CA ASN A 89 -9.35 14.89 5.17
C ASN A 89 -10.42 15.23 4.13
N PHE A 90 -10.41 14.61 2.97
CA PHE A 90 -11.30 14.90 1.84
C PHE A 90 -12.35 13.80 1.62
N GLY A 91 -12.15 12.61 2.21
CA GLY A 91 -13.11 11.53 2.10
C GLY A 91 -12.51 10.14 2.26
N ILE A 92 -13.20 9.15 1.71
CA ILE A 92 -12.75 7.76 1.69
C ILE A 92 -12.32 7.42 0.26
N ARG A 93 -11.11 6.93 0.10
CA ARG A 93 -10.52 6.65 -1.21
C ARG A 93 -9.66 5.40 -1.25
N ASN A 94 -9.44 4.89 -2.44
CA ASN A 94 -8.35 3.95 -2.69
C ASN A 94 -7.00 4.68 -2.55
N ILE A 95 -5.97 4.00 -2.06
CA ILE A 95 -4.61 4.52 -2.14
C ILE A 95 -4.15 4.51 -3.60
N THR A 96 -3.31 5.49 -3.97
CA THR A 96 -2.81 5.62 -5.33
C THR A 96 -1.71 4.58 -5.64
N PRO A 97 -1.41 4.30 -6.92
CA PRO A 97 -0.29 3.42 -7.29
C PRO A 97 1.06 3.88 -6.71
N THR A 98 1.28 5.20 -6.63
CA THR A 98 2.51 5.79 -6.08
C THR A 98 2.58 5.56 -4.56
N GLU A 99 1.47 5.69 -3.85
CA GLU A 99 1.39 5.34 -2.42
C GLU A 99 1.63 3.84 -2.20
N CYS A 100 1.15 2.98 -3.10
CA CYS A 100 1.47 1.55 -3.06
C CYS A 100 2.98 1.29 -3.16
N LEU A 101 3.68 1.98 -4.07
CA LEU A 101 5.14 1.87 -4.17
C LEU A 101 5.85 2.42 -2.94
N ALA A 102 5.39 3.55 -2.40
CA ALA A 102 5.94 4.12 -1.18
C ALA A 102 5.80 3.17 0.02
N LEU A 103 4.68 2.44 0.12
CA LEU A 103 4.49 1.37 1.11
C LEU A 103 5.44 0.19 0.91
N GLN A 104 5.91 -0.06 -0.32
CA GLN A 104 6.94 -1.05 -0.64
C GLN A 104 8.38 -0.52 -0.41
N GLY A 105 8.51 0.74 0.04
CA GLY A 105 9.80 1.34 0.36
C GLY A 105 10.48 2.05 -0.82
N PHE A 106 9.79 2.29 -1.91
CA PHE A 106 10.33 3.13 -2.99
C PHE A 106 10.43 4.58 -2.54
N PRO A 107 11.42 5.34 -3.05
CA PRO A 107 11.59 6.74 -2.70
C PRO A 107 10.42 7.59 -3.23
N LYS A 108 10.11 8.70 -2.54
CA LYS A 108 8.96 9.57 -2.88
C LYS A 108 9.04 10.19 -4.29
N ASN A 109 10.23 10.32 -4.85
CA ASN A 109 10.44 10.84 -6.22
C ASN A 109 10.32 9.76 -7.29
N PHE A 110 10.07 8.51 -6.93
CA PHE A 110 9.79 7.46 -7.91
C PHE A 110 8.36 7.59 -8.42
N SER A 111 8.21 7.66 -9.73
CA SER A 111 6.92 7.73 -10.40
C SER A 111 6.85 6.76 -11.57
N PHE A 112 5.65 6.31 -11.88
CA PHE A 112 5.44 5.53 -13.09
C PHE A 112 5.54 6.42 -14.34
N PRO A 113 6.08 5.91 -15.45
CA PRO A 113 5.98 6.60 -16.74
C PRO A 113 4.51 6.86 -17.11
N ILE A 114 4.22 8.02 -17.68
CA ILE A 114 2.85 8.43 -18.03
C ILE A 114 2.18 7.47 -19.03
N THR A 115 2.96 6.72 -19.76
CA THR A 115 2.48 5.72 -20.74
C THR A 115 2.01 4.42 -20.11
N VAL A 116 2.29 4.18 -18.83
CA VAL A 116 1.88 2.95 -18.13
C VAL A 116 0.44 3.11 -17.65
N PRO A 117 -0.51 2.30 -18.12
CA PRO A 117 -1.90 2.33 -17.63
C PRO A 117 -1.98 2.09 -16.13
N GLU A 118 -2.92 2.75 -15.44
CA GLU A 118 -3.07 2.69 -13.97
C GLU A 118 -3.23 1.25 -13.46
N ILE A 119 -3.97 0.42 -14.18
CA ILE A 119 -4.13 -1.01 -13.87
C ILE A 119 -2.77 -1.71 -13.78
N GLU A 120 -1.88 -1.44 -14.75
CA GLU A 120 -0.54 -2.03 -14.77
C GLU A 120 0.36 -1.41 -13.68
N GLN A 121 0.18 -0.13 -13.32
CA GLN A 121 0.89 0.48 -12.20
C GLN A 121 0.56 -0.24 -10.88
N TYR A 122 -0.73 -0.49 -10.59
CA TYR A 122 -1.14 -1.27 -9.42
C TYR A 122 -0.59 -2.69 -9.44
N LYS A 123 -0.63 -3.34 -10.59
CA LYS A 123 -0.11 -4.70 -10.77
C LYS A 123 1.40 -4.77 -10.52
N GLN A 124 2.15 -3.82 -11.06
CA GLN A 124 3.59 -3.71 -10.83
C GLN A 124 3.90 -3.46 -9.35
N ALA A 125 3.19 -2.52 -8.70
CA ALA A 125 3.35 -2.28 -7.27
C ALA A 125 3.06 -3.52 -6.41
N GLY A 126 2.04 -4.31 -6.79
CA GLY A 126 1.69 -5.55 -6.09
C GLY A 126 2.65 -6.71 -6.33
N ASN A 127 3.34 -6.74 -7.49
CA ASN A 127 4.36 -7.75 -7.81
C ASN A 127 5.75 -7.40 -7.26
N THR A 128 5.91 -6.21 -6.74
CA THR A 128 7.19 -5.73 -6.23
C THR A 128 7.56 -6.39 -4.89
N VAL A 129 8.85 -6.64 -4.71
CA VAL A 129 9.43 -6.99 -3.41
C VAL A 129 9.70 -5.71 -2.63
N CYS A 130 9.40 -5.72 -1.33
CA CYS A 130 9.73 -4.60 -0.44
C CYS A 130 11.23 -4.26 -0.53
N VAL A 131 11.54 -3.01 -0.85
CA VAL A 131 12.91 -2.53 -1.10
C VAL A 131 13.83 -2.82 0.10
N THR A 132 13.35 -2.57 1.32
CA THR A 132 14.13 -2.82 2.54
C THR A 132 14.50 -4.29 2.69
N ILE A 133 13.56 -5.20 2.41
CA ILE A 133 13.80 -6.65 2.50
C ILE A 133 14.80 -7.06 1.41
N GLY A 134 14.60 -6.62 0.17
CA GLY A 134 15.53 -6.88 -0.93
C GLY A 134 16.96 -6.42 -0.60
N TYR A 135 17.09 -5.22 -0.07
CA TYR A 135 18.37 -4.67 0.35
C TYR A 135 19.07 -5.52 1.42
N GLN A 136 18.34 -5.92 2.46
CA GLN A 136 18.91 -6.74 3.55
C GLN A 136 19.37 -8.12 3.05
N ILE A 137 18.59 -8.74 2.16
CA ILE A 137 18.96 -10.03 1.56
C ILE A 137 20.23 -9.89 0.72
N ILE A 138 20.29 -8.89 -0.17
CA ILE A 138 21.44 -8.64 -1.04
C ILE A 138 22.68 -8.33 -0.20
N ARG A 139 22.53 -7.48 0.81
CA ARG A 139 23.63 -7.17 1.74
C ARG A 139 24.16 -8.43 2.43
N GLY A 140 23.28 -9.30 2.89
CA GLY A 140 23.67 -10.58 3.52
C GLY A 140 24.39 -11.55 2.56
N LEU A 141 24.14 -11.41 1.24
CA LEU A 141 24.81 -12.22 0.22
C LEU A 141 26.19 -11.66 -0.17
N LEU A 142 26.34 -10.33 -0.18
CA LEU A 142 27.54 -9.64 -0.70
C LEU A 142 28.55 -9.29 0.40
N CYS A 143 28.09 -9.06 1.64
CA CYS A 143 28.93 -8.67 2.78
C CYS A 143 29.30 -9.90 3.63
N LYS A 144 29.92 -10.90 3.00
CA LYS A 144 30.54 -12.04 3.68
C LYS A 144 32.06 -11.90 3.70
#